data_6ffffd50d3a707688b2eeb84d00eeadc
#
_entry.id   6ffffd50d3a707688b2eeb84d00eeadc
#
_cell.length_a   1.000
_cell.length_b   1.000
_cell.length_c   1.000
_cell.angle_alpha   90.00
_cell.angle_beta   90.00
_cell.angle_gamma   90.00
#
_symmetry.space_group_name_H-M   'P 1'
#
loop_
_entity.id
_entity.type
_entity.pdbx_description
1 polymer ?
#
loop_
_entity_poly.entity_id
_entity_poly.type
_entity_poly.pdbx_seq_one_letter_code
_entity_poly.pdbx_strand_id
1 'polypeptide(L)'
;LYGGQRIPKFHARMDVVGTLDELNAVIGLVVAELEDAEIKKILTSVQNTLFNIGAEVAEGGTKVGRMLDDSLRVSESQDKELEKWIDGYDQELPQLTGFILPGGSLIGARLHHARTVCRRAERKLARLAEEEAEAANPNSLKYVNRLSDLLFVLARTVNHRAGVAEHDWRK
;
A
#
# COMPACT_ATOMS: atom_id res chain seq x y z
N LEU A 1 21.42 3.10 -5.72
CA LEU A 1 20.60 3.31 -4.53
C LEU A 1 21.04 4.57 -3.81
N TYR A 2 20.13 5.20 -3.09
CA TYR A 2 20.41 6.20 -2.08
C TYR A 2 21.44 5.64 -1.08
N GLY A 3 22.44 6.42 -0.71
CA GLY A 3 23.51 5.97 0.19
C GLY A 3 24.79 5.47 -0.49
N GLY A 4 24.88 5.52 -1.83
CA GLY A 4 26.13 5.24 -2.58
C GLY A 4 26.55 3.76 -2.64
N GLN A 5 25.83 2.86 -1.96
CA GLN A 5 26.13 1.44 -1.99
C GLN A 5 25.66 0.83 -3.32
N ARG A 6 26.56 0.22 -4.08
CA ARG A 6 26.23 -0.57 -5.27
C ARG A 6 25.79 -1.96 -4.85
N ILE A 7 24.52 -2.30 -5.08
CA ILE A 7 24.00 -3.66 -4.91
C ILE A 7 23.53 -4.19 -6.27
N PRO A 8 23.52 -5.51 -6.48
CA PRO A 8 23.01 -6.12 -7.70
C PRO A 8 21.54 -5.75 -7.94
N LYS A 9 21.11 -5.62 -9.19
CA LYS A 9 19.71 -5.32 -9.53
C LYS A 9 18.71 -6.41 -9.09
N PHE A 10 19.20 -7.62 -8.87
CA PHE A 10 18.40 -8.75 -8.36
C PHE A 10 18.42 -8.88 -6.84
N HIS A 11 18.98 -7.92 -6.11
CA HIS A 11 19.00 -7.91 -4.66
C HIS A 11 17.58 -7.74 -4.10
N ALA A 12 17.29 -8.38 -2.96
CA ALA A 12 15.96 -8.35 -2.32
C ALA A 12 15.43 -6.92 -2.08
N ARG A 13 16.29 -5.98 -1.67
CA ARG A 13 15.90 -4.56 -1.52
C ARG A 13 15.42 -3.96 -2.84
N MET A 14 16.07 -4.25 -3.97
CA MET A 14 15.66 -3.75 -5.28
C MET A 14 14.31 -4.33 -5.69
N ASP A 15 14.06 -5.58 -5.35
CA ASP A 15 12.80 -6.25 -5.63
C ASP A 15 11.64 -5.67 -4.81
N VAL A 16 11.89 -5.31 -3.54
CA VAL A 16 10.92 -4.58 -2.69
C VAL A 16 10.64 -3.20 -3.26
N VAL A 17 11.70 -2.40 -3.51
CA VAL A 17 11.58 -1.03 -4.03
C VAL A 17 10.81 -1.01 -5.36
N GLY A 18 11.16 -1.90 -6.30
CA GLY A 18 10.46 -1.99 -7.58
C GLY A 18 8.99 -2.38 -7.45
N THR A 19 8.65 -3.20 -6.45
CA THR A 19 7.24 -3.59 -6.22
C THR A 19 6.44 -2.48 -5.53
N LEU A 20 7.07 -1.70 -4.64
CA LEU A 20 6.46 -0.50 -4.05
C LEU A 20 6.23 0.59 -5.12
N ASP A 21 7.17 0.75 -6.05
CA ASP A 21 7.03 1.66 -7.19
C ASP A 21 5.88 1.25 -8.11
N GLU A 22 5.77 -0.05 -8.45
CA GLU A 22 4.63 -0.60 -9.19
C GLU A 22 3.30 -0.32 -8.47
N LEU A 23 3.23 -0.58 -7.15
CA LEU A 23 2.03 -0.28 -6.36
C LEU A 23 1.67 1.20 -6.44
N ASN A 24 2.67 2.06 -6.30
CA ASN A 24 2.49 3.51 -6.35
C ASN A 24 1.96 3.97 -7.72
N ALA A 25 2.48 3.41 -8.81
CA ALA A 25 1.99 3.69 -10.16
C ALA A 25 0.54 3.20 -10.37
N VAL A 26 0.18 2.00 -9.86
CA VAL A 26 -1.20 1.49 -9.92
C VAL A 26 -2.16 2.37 -9.12
N ILE A 27 -1.77 2.85 -7.94
CA ILE A 27 -2.54 3.83 -7.18
C ILE A 27 -2.67 5.15 -7.98
N GLY A 28 -1.61 5.57 -8.65
CA GLY A 28 -1.64 6.75 -9.54
C GLY A 28 -2.69 6.66 -10.63
N LEU A 29 -2.91 5.49 -11.22
CA LEU A 29 -3.99 5.25 -12.19
C LEU A 29 -5.38 5.45 -11.57
N VAL A 30 -5.56 5.04 -10.31
CA VAL A 30 -6.81 5.29 -9.57
C VAL A 30 -7.00 6.78 -9.32
N VAL A 31 -5.98 7.45 -8.80
CA VAL A 31 -6.00 8.89 -8.47
C VAL A 31 -6.31 9.74 -9.71
N ALA A 32 -5.80 9.37 -10.89
CA ALA A 32 -6.01 10.11 -12.13
C ALA A 32 -7.49 10.14 -12.57
N GLU A 33 -8.23 9.05 -12.34
CA GLU A 33 -9.62 8.90 -12.80
C GLU A 33 -10.67 9.06 -11.70
N LEU A 34 -10.27 9.03 -10.43
CA LEU A 34 -11.16 9.14 -9.29
C LEU A 34 -11.71 10.58 -9.18
N GLU A 35 -13.03 10.72 -9.05
CA GLU A 35 -13.68 12.04 -8.83
C GLU A 35 -13.78 12.41 -7.36
N ASP A 36 -13.87 11.41 -6.47
CA ASP A 36 -13.96 11.61 -5.01
C ASP A 36 -12.71 12.27 -4.45
N ALA A 37 -12.84 13.54 -4.07
CA ALA A 37 -11.72 14.35 -3.61
C ALA A 37 -11.12 13.87 -2.28
N GLU A 38 -11.94 13.29 -1.40
CA GLU A 38 -11.48 12.78 -0.10
C GLU A 38 -10.65 11.52 -0.29
N ILE A 39 -11.16 10.53 -1.02
CA ILE A 39 -10.40 9.31 -1.33
C ILE A 39 -9.15 9.64 -2.14
N LYS A 40 -9.22 10.59 -3.07
CA LYS A 40 -8.05 11.07 -3.83
C LYS A 40 -6.96 11.62 -2.91
N LYS A 41 -7.32 12.42 -1.90
CA LYS A 41 -6.39 12.95 -0.91
C LYS A 41 -5.74 11.82 -0.08
N ILE A 42 -6.53 10.85 0.35
CA ILE A 42 -6.05 9.68 1.09
C ILE A 42 -5.02 8.89 0.24
N LEU A 43 -5.37 8.56 -1.00
CA LEU A 43 -4.49 7.79 -1.88
C LEU A 43 -3.20 8.56 -2.23
N THR A 44 -3.27 9.88 -2.36
CA THR A 44 -2.07 10.73 -2.55
C THR A 44 -1.17 10.71 -1.30
N SER A 45 -1.73 10.73 -0.10
CA SER A 45 -0.97 10.54 1.15
C SER A 45 -0.30 9.18 1.20
N VAL A 46 -1.03 8.13 0.82
CA VAL A 46 -0.48 6.76 0.70
C VAL A 46 0.69 6.71 -0.28
N GLN A 47 0.58 7.35 -1.44
CA GLN A 47 1.67 7.40 -2.42
C GLN A 47 2.95 8.02 -1.84
N ASN A 48 2.84 9.11 -1.08
CA ASN A 48 3.99 9.71 -0.40
C ASN A 48 4.61 8.75 0.62
N THR A 49 3.79 8.07 1.43
CA THR A 49 4.28 7.09 2.41
C THR A 49 4.99 5.91 1.72
N LEU A 50 4.47 5.41 0.59
CA LEU A 50 5.13 4.36 -0.17
C LEU A 50 6.50 4.78 -0.71
N PHE A 51 6.68 6.04 -1.12
CA PHE A 51 7.99 6.59 -1.45
C PHE A 51 8.95 6.59 -0.26
N ASN A 52 8.45 6.98 0.92
CA ASN A 52 9.25 6.97 2.15
C ASN A 52 9.71 5.56 2.50
N ILE A 53 8.80 4.56 2.42
CA ILE A 53 9.15 3.14 2.63
C ILE A 53 10.21 2.69 1.61
N GLY A 54 10.03 3.03 0.34
CA GLY A 54 11.01 2.73 -0.70
C GLY A 54 12.40 3.31 -0.41
N ALA A 55 12.46 4.55 0.10
CA ALA A 55 13.70 5.20 0.51
C ALA A 55 14.33 4.52 1.74
N GLU A 56 13.54 4.17 2.76
CA GLU A 56 14.01 3.40 3.93
C GLU A 56 14.67 2.08 3.52
N VAL A 57 13.99 1.31 2.65
CA VAL A 57 14.51 0.04 2.15
C VAL A 57 15.78 0.26 1.31
N ALA A 58 15.82 1.30 0.48
CA ALA A 58 16.99 1.61 -0.32
C ALA A 58 18.20 2.00 0.52
N GLU A 59 18.03 2.68 1.65
CA GLU A 59 19.10 2.99 2.61
C GLU A 59 19.68 1.74 3.29
N GLY A 60 18.85 0.70 3.50
CA GLY A 60 19.28 -0.59 4.05
C GLY A 60 19.75 -0.54 5.49
N GLY A 61 19.15 0.32 6.32
CA GLY A 61 19.47 0.42 7.75
C GLY A 61 20.83 1.04 8.09
N THR A 62 21.65 1.40 7.09
CA THR A 62 22.98 1.97 7.35
C THR A 62 22.86 3.39 7.91
N LYS A 63 23.63 3.67 8.98
CA LYS A 63 23.73 5.03 9.56
C LYS A 63 24.57 5.98 8.70
N VAL A 64 25.37 5.42 7.79
CA VAL A 64 26.27 6.18 6.91
C VAL A 64 25.52 6.50 5.62
N GLY A 65 25.39 7.79 5.32
CA GLY A 65 24.71 8.25 4.09
C GLY A 65 23.19 8.27 4.19
N ARG A 66 22.61 8.34 5.40
CA ARG A 66 21.15 8.58 5.56
C ARG A 66 20.76 9.83 4.80
N MET A 67 19.83 9.68 3.87
CA MET A 67 19.27 10.78 3.08
C MET A 67 17.82 11.07 3.45
N LEU A 68 17.12 10.08 4.02
CA LEU A 68 15.77 10.25 4.50
C LEU A 68 15.79 10.89 5.88
N ASP A 69 15.12 12.04 6.02
CA ASP A 69 14.88 12.67 7.30
C ASP A 69 14.09 11.72 8.21
N ASP A 70 14.48 11.64 9.49
CA ASP A 70 13.83 10.74 10.45
C ASP A 70 12.32 11.05 10.62
N SER A 71 11.90 12.30 10.38
CA SER A 71 10.49 12.70 10.38
C SER A 71 9.66 12.10 9.24
N LEU A 72 10.31 11.64 8.16
CA LEU A 72 9.66 11.01 7.00
C LEU A 72 9.58 9.49 7.13
N ARG A 73 10.23 8.92 8.16
CA ARG A 73 10.16 7.47 8.42
C ARG A 73 8.78 7.07 8.90
N VAL A 74 8.36 5.89 8.45
CA VAL A 74 7.07 5.35 8.87
C VAL A 74 7.08 5.01 10.36
N SER A 75 6.07 5.48 11.07
CA SER A 75 5.85 5.31 12.49
C SER A 75 4.44 4.77 12.76
N GLU A 76 4.12 4.47 13.99
CA GLU A 76 2.77 4.00 14.38
C GLU A 76 1.64 5.01 14.09
N SER A 77 1.97 6.28 13.87
CA SER A 77 0.93 7.29 13.56
C SER A 77 0.28 7.05 12.21
N GLN A 78 1.04 6.60 11.20
CA GLN A 78 0.50 6.29 9.89
C GLN A 78 -0.37 5.03 9.92
N ASP A 79 -0.04 4.02 10.73
CA ASP A 79 -0.89 2.84 10.91
C ASP A 79 -2.26 3.22 11.50
N LYS A 80 -2.26 4.06 12.55
CA LYS A 80 -3.49 4.55 13.20
C LYS A 80 -4.34 5.39 12.24
N GLU A 81 -3.73 6.14 11.34
CA GLU A 81 -4.43 6.89 10.31
C GLU A 81 -5.12 5.96 9.31
N LEU A 82 -4.43 4.89 8.85
CA LEU A 82 -5.06 3.87 7.99
C LEU A 82 -6.25 3.20 8.69
N GLU A 83 -6.11 2.80 9.96
CA GLU A 83 -7.18 2.20 10.74
C GLU A 83 -8.40 3.12 10.84
N LYS A 84 -8.18 4.40 11.12
CA LYS A 84 -9.26 5.40 11.15
C LYS A 84 -10.00 5.51 9.82
N TRP A 85 -9.29 5.48 8.69
CA TRP A 85 -9.93 5.51 7.37
C TRP A 85 -10.69 4.23 7.09
N ILE A 86 -10.11 3.05 7.41
CA ILE A 86 -10.78 1.76 7.25
C ILE A 86 -12.09 1.76 8.03
N ASP A 87 -12.05 2.08 9.33
CA ASP A 87 -13.23 2.08 10.19
C ASP A 87 -14.31 3.06 9.69
N GLY A 88 -13.89 4.24 9.21
CA GLY A 88 -14.80 5.25 8.67
C GLY A 88 -15.54 4.77 7.43
N TYR A 89 -14.84 4.22 6.47
CA TYR A 89 -15.44 3.74 5.22
C TYR A 89 -16.18 2.42 5.38
N ASP A 90 -15.74 1.52 6.27
CA ASP A 90 -16.43 0.24 6.48
C ASP A 90 -17.84 0.42 7.07
N GLN A 91 -18.08 1.51 7.83
CA GLN A 91 -19.41 1.84 8.36
C GLN A 91 -20.45 2.14 7.26
N GLU A 92 -20.02 2.54 6.06
CA GLU A 92 -20.91 2.78 4.91
C GLU A 92 -21.32 1.48 4.21
N LEU A 93 -20.62 0.39 4.48
CA LEU A 93 -20.69 -0.82 3.67
C LEU A 93 -21.63 -1.88 4.29
N PRO A 94 -22.35 -2.62 3.45
CA PRO A 94 -23.07 -3.79 3.92
C PRO A 94 -22.09 -4.84 4.46
N GLN A 95 -22.51 -5.55 5.51
CA GLN A 95 -21.71 -6.60 6.11
C GLN A 95 -21.45 -7.73 5.08
N LEU A 96 -20.19 -8.17 4.98
CA LEU A 96 -19.83 -9.30 4.15
C LEU A 96 -20.29 -10.62 4.80
N THR A 97 -20.96 -11.44 4.00
CA THR A 97 -21.39 -12.80 4.39
C THR A 97 -20.48 -13.88 3.82
N GLY A 98 -19.55 -13.52 2.93
CA GLY A 98 -18.62 -14.43 2.26
C GLY A 98 -17.52 -13.68 1.51
N PHE A 99 -16.78 -14.41 0.68
CA PHE A 99 -15.79 -13.82 -0.21
C PHE A 99 -16.47 -13.20 -1.42
N ILE A 100 -15.96 -12.04 -1.83
CA ILE A 100 -16.38 -11.37 -3.07
C ILE A 100 -15.32 -11.52 -4.16
N LEU A 101 -15.75 -11.52 -5.40
CA LEU A 101 -14.85 -11.49 -6.55
C LEU A 101 -14.30 -10.07 -6.73
N PRO A 102 -12.97 -9.91 -6.97
CA PRO A 102 -12.38 -8.61 -7.23
C PRO A 102 -12.89 -8.07 -8.58
N GLY A 103 -13.53 -6.88 -8.56
CA GLY A 103 -14.14 -6.31 -9.76
C GLY A 103 -15.08 -5.15 -9.43
N GLY A 104 -16.13 -5.00 -10.24
CA GLY A 104 -17.11 -3.93 -10.11
C GLY A 104 -16.87 -2.79 -11.09
N SER A 105 -16.94 -1.54 -10.63
CA SER A 105 -16.60 -0.36 -11.42
C SER A 105 -15.12 -0.40 -11.86
N LEU A 106 -14.76 0.40 -12.85
CA LEU A 106 -13.36 0.50 -13.31
C LEU A 106 -12.42 0.90 -12.16
N ILE A 107 -12.84 1.87 -11.34
CA ILE A 107 -12.07 2.33 -10.17
C ILE A 107 -12.00 1.23 -9.11
N GLY A 108 -13.11 0.56 -8.80
CA GLY A 108 -13.15 -0.57 -7.86
C GLY A 108 -12.23 -1.71 -8.29
N ALA A 109 -12.26 -2.09 -9.57
CA ALA A 109 -11.39 -3.12 -10.12
C ALA A 109 -9.90 -2.74 -10.04
N ARG A 110 -9.55 -1.47 -10.29
CA ARG A 110 -8.17 -0.95 -10.14
C ARG A 110 -7.71 -0.93 -8.69
N LEU A 111 -8.58 -0.57 -7.74
CA LEU A 111 -8.27 -0.65 -6.31
C LEU A 111 -8.04 -2.11 -5.86
N HIS A 112 -8.82 -3.05 -6.35
CA HIS A 112 -8.56 -4.47 -6.12
C HIS A 112 -7.22 -4.91 -6.74
N HIS A 113 -6.85 -4.41 -7.91
CA HIS A 113 -5.53 -4.65 -8.50
C HIS A 113 -4.42 -4.06 -7.61
N ALA A 114 -4.54 -2.79 -7.19
CA ALA A 114 -3.60 -2.17 -6.26
C ALA A 114 -3.43 -3.01 -4.98
N ARG A 115 -4.54 -3.51 -4.41
CA ARG A 115 -4.52 -4.42 -3.25
C ARG A 115 -3.69 -5.67 -3.51
N THR A 116 -3.80 -6.30 -4.68
CA THR A 116 -3.02 -7.51 -4.97
C THR A 116 -1.52 -7.23 -5.12
N VAL A 117 -1.16 -6.08 -5.70
CA VAL A 117 0.23 -5.61 -5.77
C VAL A 117 0.75 -5.27 -4.37
N CYS A 118 -0.07 -4.61 -3.53
CA CYS A 118 0.25 -4.32 -2.13
C CYS A 118 0.59 -5.59 -1.35
N ARG A 119 -0.22 -6.63 -1.46
CA ARG A 119 0.06 -7.94 -0.84
C ARG A 119 1.31 -8.63 -1.39
N ARG A 120 1.68 -8.37 -2.63
CA ARG A 120 2.97 -8.83 -3.18
C ARG A 120 4.13 -8.05 -2.56
N ALA A 121 4.01 -6.73 -2.41
CA ALA A 121 5.00 -5.88 -1.74
C ALA A 121 5.19 -6.29 -0.28
N GLU A 122 4.09 -6.54 0.45
CA GLU A 122 4.08 -7.03 1.82
C GLU A 122 4.91 -8.31 1.97
N ARG A 123 4.65 -9.34 1.13
CA ARG A 123 5.41 -10.61 1.20
C ARG A 123 6.89 -10.43 0.93
N LYS A 124 7.26 -9.53 0.00
CA LYS A 124 8.67 -9.24 -0.30
C LYS A 124 9.34 -8.48 0.84
N LEU A 125 8.63 -7.51 1.44
CA LEU A 125 9.12 -6.75 2.59
C LEU A 125 9.28 -7.65 3.82
N ALA A 126 8.33 -8.57 4.06
CA ALA A 126 8.43 -9.56 5.13
C ALA A 126 9.65 -10.48 4.95
N ARG A 127 9.88 -10.95 3.73
CA ARG A 127 11.07 -11.74 3.42
C ARG A 127 12.36 -10.94 3.64
N LEU A 128 12.40 -9.68 3.20
CA LEU A 128 13.55 -8.80 3.44
C LEU A 128 13.81 -8.60 4.94
N ALA A 129 12.75 -8.49 5.77
CA ALA A 129 12.88 -8.36 7.21
C ALA A 129 13.53 -9.58 7.87
N GLU A 130 13.31 -10.79 7.31
CA GLU A 130 13.97 -12.02 7.77
C GLU A 130 15.43 -12.11 7.31
N GLU A 131 15.74 -11.68 6.09
CA GLU A 131 17.08 -11.75 5.50
C GLU A 131 17.98 -10.60 5.94
N GLU A 132 17.43 -9.39 6.09
CA GLU A 132 18.13 -8.14 6.40
C GLU A 132 17.28 -7.27 7.34
N ALA A 133 17.16 -7.64 8.61
CA ALA A 133 16.28 -6.98 9.59
C ALA A 133 16.49 -5.45 9.68
N GLU A 134 17.73 -4.97 9.50
CA GLU A 134 18.03 -3.53 9.55
C GLU A 134 17.53 -2.76 8.32
N ALA A 135 17.26 -3.45 7.21
CA ALA A 135 16.77 -2.84 5.97
C ALA A 135 15.24 -2.70 5.92
N ALA A 136 14.53 -3.33 6.84
CA ALA A 136 13.08 -3.32 6.91
C ALA A 136 12.59 -2.72 8.22
N ASN A 137 12.01 -1.53 8.16
CA ASN A 137 11.35 -0.90 9.30
C ASN A 137 10.08 -1.72 9.68
N PRO A 138 9.94 -2.21 10.93
CA PRO A 138 8.75 -2.96 11.35
C PRO A 138 7.44 -2.20 11.16
N ASN A 139 7.46 -0.87 11.32
CA ASN A 139 6.27 -0.04 11.08
C ASN A 139 5.91 0.00 9.59
N SER A 140 6.91 -0.01 8.68
CA SER A 140 6.66 -0.08 7.23
C SER A 140 5.98 -1.40 6.84
N LEU A 141 6.36 -2.52 7.47
CA LEU A 141 5.69 -3.80 7.24
C LEU A 141 4.23 -3.79 7.73
N LYS A 142 3.97 -3.26 8.94
CA LYS A 142 2.60 -3.10 9.47
C LYS A 142 1.77 -2.19 8.57
N TYR A 143 2.34 -1.06 8.14
CA TYR A 143 1.68 -0.13 7.24
C TYR A 143 1.26 -0.78 5.93
N VAL A 144 2.15 -1.50 5.25
CA VAL A 144 1.83 -2.16 3.97
C VAL A 144 0.78 -3.26 4.16
N ASN A 145 0.83 -4.00 5.27
CA ASN A 145 -0.23 -4.96 5.61
C ASN A 145 -1.58 -4.24 5.77
N ARG A 146 -1.66 -3.20 6.59
CA ARG A 146 -2.88 -2.44 6.84
C ARG A 146 -3.37 -1.69 5.58
N LEU A 147 -2.45 -1.23 4.73
CA LEU A 147 -2.79 -0.62 3.44
C LEU A 147 -3.58 -1.58 2.54
N SER A 148 -3.27 -2.88 2.58
CA SER A 148 -4.04 -3.85 1.80
C SER A 148 -5.51 -3.90 2.21
N ASP A 149 -5.82 -3.71 3.51
CA ASP A 149 -7.17 -3.66 4.03
C ASP A 149 -7.87 -2.37 3.61
N LEU A 150 -7.18 -1.23 3.70
CA LEU A 150 -7.72 0.05 3.21
C LEU A 150 -8.09 -0.03 1.72
N LEU A 151 -7.21 -0.56 0.88
CA LEU A 151 -7.47 -0.70 -0.56
C LEU A 151 -8.68 -1.60 -0.85
N PHE A 152 -8.90 -2.63 -0.03
CA PHE A 152 -10.08 -3.48 -0.11
C PHE A 152 -11.35 -2.71 0.25
N VAL A 153 -11.35 -2.01 1.38
CA VAL A 153 -12.50 -1.22 1.84
C VAL A 153 -12.83 -0.10 0.83
N LEU A 154 -11.83 0.63 0.34
CA LEU A 154 -12.02 1.66 -0.67
C LEU A 154 -12.57 1.11 -1.99
N ALA A 155 -12.14 -0.09 -2.42
CA ALA A 155 -12.69 -0.73 -3.62
C ALA A 155 -14.19 -1.00 -3.48
N ARG A 156 -14.60 -1.50 -2.31
CA ARG A 156 -16.01 -1.72 -1.97
C ARG A 156 -16.78 -0.40 -1.90
N THR A 157 -16.20 0.61 -1.25
CA THR A 157 -16.83 1.92 -1.08
C THR A 157 -17.13 2.57 -2.43
N VAL A 158 -16.17 2.60 -3.36
CA VAL A 158 -16.40 3.20 -4.68
C VAL A 158 -17.43 2.41 -5.49
N ASN A 159 -17.47 1.08 -5.38
CA ASN A 159 -18.50 0.26 -6.00
C ASN A 159 -19.88 0.55 -5.39
N HIS A 160 -19.97 0.59 -4.07
CA HIS A 160 -21.21 0.88 -3.34
C HIS A 160 -21.79 2.25 -3.70
N ARG A 161 -20.95 3.30 -3.67
CA ARG A 161 -21.34 4.67 -4.03
C ARG A 161 -21.75 4.81 -5.49
N ALA A 162 -21.15 3.98 -6.38
CA ALA A 162 -21.52 3.90 -7.81
C ALA A 162 -22.75 3.02 -8.08
N GLY A 163 -23.36 2.41 -7.07
CA GLY A 163 -24.48 1.47 -7.23
C GLY A 163 -24.11 0.19 -7.99
N VAL A 164 -22.83 -0.17 -8.01
CA VAL A 164 -22.33 -1.39 -8.67
C VAL A 164 -22.32 -2.54 -7.66
N ALA A 165 -23.05 -3.60 -7.95
CA ALA A 165 -23.17 -4.77 -7.08
C ALA A 165 -21.85 -5.55 -6.99
N GLU A 166 -21.50 -6.00 -5.80
CA GLU A 166 -20.44 -6.96 -5.57
C GLU A 166 -20.92 -8.37 -5.93
N HIS A 167 -20.05 -9.19 -6.47
CA HIS A 167 -20.36 -10.58 -6.83
C HIS A 167 -19.72 -11.53 -5.81
N ASP A 168 -20.56 -12.35 -5.18
CA ASP A 168 -20.09 -13.37 -4.28
C ASP A 168 -19.31 -14.47 -5.00
N TRP A 169 -18.24 -14.94 -4.37
CA TRP A 169 -17.58 -16.14 -4.80
C TRP A 169 -18.47 -17.35 -4.51
N ARG A 170 -18.81 -18.08 -5.56
CA ARG A 170 -19.60 -19.31 -5.47
C ARG A 170 -18.68 -20.52 -5.52
N LYS A 171 -18.83 -21.42 -4.55
CA LYS A 171 -18.17 -22.74 -4.58
C LYS A 171 -18.78 -23.62 -5.63
#